data_bdee883d76acfa45b81b756beca382f6
#
_entry.id   bdee883d76acfa45b81b756beca382f6
#
_cell.length_a   1.000
_cell.length_b   1.000
_cell.length_c   1.000
_cell.angle_alpha   90.00
_cell.angle_beta   90.00
_cell.angle_gamma   90.00
#
_symmetry.space_group_name_H-M   'P 1'
#
loop_
_entity.id
_entity.type
_entity.pdbx_description
1 polymer ?
#
loop_
_entity_poly.entity_id
_entity_poly.type
_entity_poly.pdbx_seq_one_letter_code
_entity_poly.pdbx_strand_id
1 'polypeptide(L)'
;MLTKVNGATCKVVDSEWDVYFDMAMTMLEVIQKHNAENKPTVMIVPVGPTQQYPILAEMVNRLNISLKNVHFFNMDEYMMSSDEVIPEEDGMSFKGRMNRDFYNRVNPELVMPESQRHFPEPGKEEEYDKMIEELGGVDLCLGGLGINGHVAFNEAAEDDDDDDAELRAL
;
A
#
# COMPACT_ATOMS: atom_id res chain seq x y z
N MET A 1 8.80 22.32 -6.23
CA MET A 1 10.28 22.42 -6.46
C MET A 1 10.88 21.04 -6.29
N LEU A 2 11.79 20.63 -7.18
CA LEU A 2 12.52 19.35 -7.05
C LEU A 2 13.91 19.64 -6.48
N THR A 3 14.29 18.96 -5.40
CA THR A 3 15.60 19.05 -4.78
C THR A 3 16.17 17.66 -4.52
N LYS A 4 17.49 17.55 -4.32
CA LYS A 4 18.12 16.30 -3.87
C LYS A 4 18.63 16.47 -2.45
N VAL A 5 18.27 15.53 -1.58
CA VAL A 5 18.73 15.47 -0.20
C VAL A 5 19.28 14.09 0.05
N ASN A 6 20.56 13.97 0.36
CA ASN A 6 21.25 12.70 0.62
C ASN A 6 21.00 11.60 -0.45
N GLY A 7 20.96 12.02 -1.73
CA GLY A 7 20.71 11.11 -2.85
C GLY A 7 19.23 10.88 -3.19
N ALA A 8 18.30 11.17 -2.30
CA ALA A 8 16.88 11.11 -2.56
C ALA A 8 16.39 12.35 -3.34
N THR A 9 15.44 12.14 -4.24
CA THR A 9 14.76 13.25 -4.93
C THR A 9 13.57 13.70 -4.10
N CYS A 10 13.56 14.92 -3.65
CA CYS A 10 12.49 15.52 -2.86
C CYS A 10 11.68 16.48 -3.74
N LYS A 11 10.36 16.29 -3.79
CA LYS A 11 9.40 17.21 -4.41
C LYS A 11 8.63 17.93 -3.30
N VAL A 12 8.82 19.23 -3.20
CA VAL A 12 8.01 20.07 -2.30
C VAL A 12 6.81 20.57 -3.09
N VAL A 13 5.64 20.39 -2.54
CA VAL A 13 4.33 20.79 -3.10
C VAL A 13 3.63 21.76 -2.14
N ASP A 14 2.58 22.43 -2.62
CA ASP A 14 1.94 23.52 -1.88
C ASP A 14 0.90 23.01 -0.86
N SER A 15 0.38 21.81 -1.07
CA SER A 15 -0.63 21.22 -0.20
C SER A 15 -0.46 19.72 -0.01
N GLU A 16 -1.03 19.19 1.07
CA GLU A 16 -1.17 17.76 1.32
C GLU A 16 -1.93 17.05 0.20
N TRP A 17 -2.94 17.72 -0.36
CA TRP A 17 -3.71 17.19 -1.48
C TRP A 17 -2.85 16.92 -2.72
N ASP A 18 -1.87 17.79 -3.00
CA ASP A 18 -0.94 17.58 -4.11
C ASP A 18 -0.07 16.34 -3.89
N VAL A 19 0.26 16.00 -2.64
CA VAL A 19 0.98 14.76 -2.31
C VAL A 19 0.13 13.55 -2.70
N TYR A 20 -1.13 13.50 -2.25
CA TYR A 20 -2.01 12.36 -2.54
C TYR A 20 -2.33 12.25 -4.02
N PHE A 21 -2.48 13.37 -4.70
CA PHE A 21 -2.67 13.40 -6.15
C PHE A 21 -1.44 12.85 -6.88
N ASP A 22 -0.24 13.28 -6.52
CA ASP A 22 1.01 12.76 -7.09
C ASP A 22 1.18 11.27 -6.83
N MET A 23 0.84 10.78 -5.63
CA MET A 23 0.87 9.35 -5.32
C MET A 23 -0.10 8.57 -6.25
N ALA A 24 -1.34 9.02 -6.37
CA ALA A 24 -2.32 8.39 -7.25
C ALA A 24 -1.88 8.40 -8.73
N MET A 25 -1.30 9.52 -9.20
CA MET A 25 -0.77 9.62 -10.56
C MET A 25 0.40 8.67 -10.79
N THR A 26 1.33 8.57 -9.84
CA THR A 26 2.47 7.65 -9.93
C THR A 26 2.00 6.20 -10.04
N MET A 27 1.01 5.80 -9.22
CA MET A 27 0.39 4.47 -9.32
C MET A 27 -0.23 4.25 -10.71
N LEU A 28 -1.01 5.21 -11.16
CA LEU A 28 -1.71 5.14 -12.44
C LEU A 28 -0.75 5.02 -13.63
N GLU A 29 0.33 5.78 -13.64
CA GLU A 29 1.36 5.75 -14.70
C GLU A 29 2.02 4.37 -14.80
N VAL A 30 2.38 3.76 -13.66
CA VAL A 30 2.96 2.41 -13.64
C VAL A 30 1.96 1.38 -14.15
N ILE A 31 0.70 1.44 -13.71
CA ILE A 31 -0.38 0.54 -14.16
C ILE A 31 -0.59 0.66 -15.68
N GLN A 32 -0.70 1.89 -16.19
CA GLN A 32 -0.91 2.10 -17.63
C GLN A 32 0.25 1.58 -18.47
N LYS A 33 1.48 1.83 -18.03
CA LYS A 33 2.69 1.33 -18.68
C LYS A 33 2.68 -0.20 -18.76
N HIS A 34 2.43 -0.88 -17.66
CA HIS A 34 2.43 -2.34 -17.62
C HIS A 34 1.24 -2.95 -18.36
N ASN A 35 0.08 -2.32 -18.31
CA ASN A 35 -1.06 -2.74 -19.13
C ASN A 35 -0.72 -2.71 -20.65
N ALA A 36 -0.01 -1.67 -21.09
CA ALA A 36 0.44 -1.58 -22.49
C ALA A 36 1.47 -2.65 -22.86
N GLU A 37 2.25 -3.13 -21.90
CA GLU A 37 3.26 -4.17 -22.04
C GLU A 37 2.72 -5.60 -21.78
N ASN A 38 1.44 -5.74 -21.40
CA ASN A 38 0.82 -6.98 -20.92
C ASN A 38 1.59 -7.64 -19.76
N LYS A 39 2.11 -6.84 -18.84
CA LYS A 39 2.81 -7.27 -17.63
C LYS A 39 1.94 -7.13 -16.40
N PRO A 40 2.13 -7.98 -15.37
CA PRO A 40 1.57 -7.71 -14.06
C PRO A 40 2.18 -6.43 -13.48
N THR A 41 1.43 -5.77 -12.62
CA THR A 41 1.92 -4.65 -11.82
C THR A 41 1.89 -5.04 -10.35
N VAL A 42 3.03 -5.01 -9.69
CA VAL A 42 3.18 -5.40 -8.29
C VAL A 42 3.51 -4.16 -7.46
N MET A 43 2.63 -3.82 -6.54
CA MET A 43 2.81 -2.65 -5.69
C MET A 43 2.72 -3.02 -4.21
N ILE A 44 3.66 -2.51 -3.41
CA ILE A 44 3.50 -2.44 -1.95
C ILE A 44 2.77 -1.14 -1.63
N VAL A 45 1.67 -1.26 -0.88
CA VAL A 45 0.75 -0.15 -0.64
C VAL A 45 0.46 0.03 0.86
N PRO A 46 0.57 1.26 1.39
CA PRO A 46 0.32 1.55 2.80
C PRO A 46 -1.16 1.82 3.07
N VAL A 47 -1.59 1.67 4.31
CA VAL A 47 -2.85 2.21 4.81
C VAL A 47 -2.61 3.33 5.82
N GLY A 48 -1.83 4.29 5.39
CA GLY A 48 -1.47 5.56 5.99
C GLY A 48 -0.26 6.10 5.23
N PRO A 49 -0.45 7.04 4.29
CA PRO A 49 -1.68 7.77 3.94
C PRO A 49 -2.69 6.95 3.10
N THR A 50 -3.95 7.41 3.04
CA THR A 50 -5.03 6.71 2.32
C THR A 50 -5.75 7.56 1.28
N GLN A 51 -5.55 8.87 1.28
CA GLN A 51 -6.32 9.80 0.43
C GLN A 51 -6.04 9.64 -1.08
N GLN A 52 -4.92 9.03 -1.45
CA GLN A 52 -4.60 8.67 -2.84
C GLN A 52 -5.55 7.63 -3.42
N TYR A 53 -6.14 6.74 -2.61
CA TYR A 53 -6.97 5.65 -3.12
C TYR A 53 -8.31 6.09 -3.72
N PRO A 54 -9.11 6.98 -3.08
CA PRO A 54 -10.29 7.53 -3.74
C PRO A 54 -9.97 8.27 -5.03
N ILE A 55 -8.84 8.97 -5.10
CA ILE A 55 -8.38 9.67 -6.30
C ILE A 55 -8.07 8.66 -7.40
N LEU A 56 -7.28 7.62 -7.09
CA LEU A 56 -6.94 6.56 -8.02
C LEU A 56 -8.19 5.83 -8.53
N ALA A 57 -9.14 5.49 -7.64
CA ALA A 57 -10.38 4.83 -8.02
C ALA A 57 -11.19 5.66 -9.02
N GLU A 58 -11.33 6.98 -8.77
CA GLU A 58 -12.01 7.89 -9.69
C GLU A 58 -11.32 7.97 -11.06
N MET A 59 -9.99 8.06 -11.09
CA MET A 59 -9.21 8.10 -12.32
C MET A 59 -9.33 6.80 -13.12
N VAL A 60 -9.23 5.66 -12.43
CA VAL A 60 -9.40 4.32 -13.03
C VAL A 60 -10.76 4.20 -13.70
N ASN A 61 -11.82 4.61 -13.00
CA ASN A 61 -13.18 4.56 -13.52
C ASN A 61 -13.38 5.48 -14.75
N ARG A 62 -12.94 6.74 -14.62
CA ARG A 62 -13.12 7.74 -15.70
C ARG A 62 -12.32 7.43 -16.95
N LEU A 63 -11.10 6.93 -16.76
CA LEU A 63 -10.19 6.61 -17.87
C LEU A 63 -10.36 5.17 -18.37
N ASN A 64 -11.27 4.41 -17.76
CA ASN A 64 -11.54 3.00 -18.09
C ASN A 64 -10.27 2.14 -18.08
N ILE A 65 -9.45 2.27 -17.03
CA ILE A 65 -8.17 1.57 -16.90
C ILE A 65 -8.38 0.25 -16.18
N SER A 66 -7.98 -0.84 -16.80
CA SER A 66 -8.07 -2.17 -16.19
C SER A 66 -7.04 -2.34 -15.06
N LEU A 67 -7.49 -2.86 -13.91
CA LEU A 67 -6.64 -3.31 -12.82
C LEU A 67 -6.52 -4.83 -12.76
N LYS A 68 -7.00 -5.56 -13.77
CA LYS A 68 -7.06 -7.05 -13.75
C LYS A 68 -5.69 -7.73 -13.61
N ASN A 69 -4.61 -7.04 -13.95
CA ASN A 69 -3.23 -7.53 -13.80
C ASN A 69 -2.46 -6.81 -12.68
N VAL A 70 -3.17 -6.13 -11.77
CA VAL A 70 -2.53 -5.40 -10.67
C VAL A 70 -2.61 -6.21 -9.39
N HIS A 71 -1.47 -6.37 -8.70
CA HIS A 71 -1.34 -7.00 -7.40
C HIS A 71 -0.99 -5.93 -6.37
N PHE A 72 -1.84 -5.77 -5.35
CA PHE A 72 -1.55 -4.93 -4.20
C PHE A 72 -1.13 -5.79 -3.02
N PHE A 73 0.07 -5.54 -2.53
CA PHE A 73 0.61 -6.09 -1.30
C PHE A 73 0.51 -5.00 -0.24
N ASN A 74 -0.43 -5.16 0.69
CA ASN A 74 -0.60 -4.22 1.78
C ASN A 74 0.58 -4.37 2.74
N MET A 75 1.12 -3.23 3.19
CA MET A 75 2.36 -3.16 3.95
C MET A 75 2.22 -3.76 5.34
N ASP A 76 1.06 -3.60 5.94
CA ASP A 76 0.79 -3.91 7.34
C ASP A 76 -0.71 -4.17 7.58
N GLU A 77 -1.04 -4.74 8.73
CA GLU A 77 -2.39 -4.88 9.27
C GLU A 77 -2.29 -4.93 10.80
N TYR A 78 -3.35 -4.55 11.50
CA TYR A 78 -3.44 -4.68 12.94
C TYR A 78 -3.76 -6.11 13.35
N MET A 79 -3.19 -6.52 14.49
CA MET A 79 -3.44 -7.81 15.10
C MET A 79 -4.21 -7.65 16.40
N MET A 80 -5.10 -8.61 16.69
CA MET A 80 -5.76 -8.75 17.99
C MET A 80 -4.93 -9.59 18.96
N SER A 81 -4.13 -10.51 18.44
CA SER A 81 -3.22 -11.40 19.18
C SER A 81 -2.05 -11.81 18.28
N SER A 82 -1.12 -12.61 18.77
CA SER A 82 0.05 -13.09 18.00
C SER A 82 -0.30 -13.90 16.76
N ASP A 83 -1.52 -14.39 16.63
CA ASP A 83 -1.96 -15.31 15.59
C ASP A 83 -3.31 -14.93 14.93
N GLU A 84 -3.86 -13.75 15.27
CA GLU A 84 -5.17 -13.30 14.78
C GLU A 84 -5.15 -11.84 14.36
N VAL A 85 -5.41 -11.59 13.08
CA VAL A 85 -5.60 -10.24 12.55
C VAL A 85 -6.93 -9.64 12.99
N ILE A 86 -7.00 -8.32 13.02
CA ILE A 86 -8.22 -7.59 13.35
C ILE A 86 -9.35 -7.91 12.33
N PRO A 87 -10.62 -8.08 12.77
CA PRO A 87 -11.73 -8.28 11.86
C PRO A 87 -11.91 -7.14 10.86
N GLU A 88 -12.28 -7.47 9.63
CA GLU A 88 -12.46 -6.48 8.55
C GLU A 88 -13.50 -5.39 8.89
N GLU A 89 -14.50 -5.72 9.71
CA GLU A 89 -15.56 -4.81 10.14
C GLU A 89 -15.08 -3.80 11.19
N ASP A 90 -13.93 -4.04 11.81
CA ASP A 90 -13.37 -3.12 12.78
C ASP A 90 -12.94 -1.81 12.09
N GLY A 91 -13.19 -0.69 12.77
CA GLY A 91 -12.83 0.64 12.24
C GLY A 91 -11.33 0.86 12.01
N MET A 92 -10.49 0.08 12.68
CA MET A 92 -9.03 0.12 12.55
C MET A 92 -8.50 -0.81 11.47
N SER A 93 -9.27 -1.80 10.99
CA SER A 93 -8.79 -2.74 9.98
C SER A 93 -8.37 -2.02 8.69
N PHE A 94 -7.15 -2.29 8.26
CA PHE A 94 -6.61 -1.79 7.00
C PHE A 94 -7.28 -2.46 5.81
N LYS A 95 -7.58 -3.75 5.91
CA LYS A 95 -8.36 -4.45 4.90
C LYS A 95 -9.74 -3.83 4.73
N GLY A 96 -10.45 -3.59 5.84
CA GLY A 96 -11.72 -2.89 5.82
C GLY A 96 -11.62 -1.48 5.24
N ARG A 97 -10.52 -0.78 5.54
CA ARG A 97 -10.23 0.55 4.99
C ARG A 97 -10.02 0.50 3.47
N MET A 98 -9.20 -0.43 2.98
CA MET A 98 -8.95 -0.59 1.54
C MET A 98 -10.21 -0.96 0.77
N ASN A 99 -11.07 -1.81 1.35
CA ASN A 99 -12.37 -2.13 0.76
C ASN A 99 -13.25 -0.88 0.60
N ARG A 100 -13.36 -0.04 1.64
CA ARG A 100 -14.17 1.18 1.61
C ARG A 100 -13.61 2.26 0.69
N ASP A 101 -12.29 2.48 0.75
CA ASP A 101 -11.66 3.65 0.13
C ASP A 101 -11.18 3.38 -1.29
N PHE A 102 -11.03 2.12 -1.68
CA PHE A 102 -10.56 1.74 -3.00
C PHE A 102 -11.40 0.66 -3.69
N TYR A 103 -11.34 -0.59 -3.23
CA TYR A 103 -11.85 -1.73 -4.01
C TYR A 103 -13.33 -1.63 -4.34
N ASN A 104 -14.16 -1.17 -3.40
CA ASN A 104 -15.60 -0.97 -3.59
C ASN A 104 -15.96 0.29 -4.38
N ARG A 105 -14.98 1.17 -4.65
CA ARG A 105 -15.19 2.38 -5.46
C ARG A 105 -14.84 2.19 -6.92
N VAL A 106 -14.00 1.20 -7.23
CA VAL A 106 -13.63 0.87 -8.60
C VAL A 106 -14.75 0.05 -9.25
N ASN A 107 -15.05 0.35 -10.51
CA ASN A 107 -16.01 -0.42 -11.30
C ASN A 107 -15.66 -1.92 -11.25
N PRO A 108 -16.62 -2.82 -10.94
CA PRO A 108 -16.40 -4.27 -10.88
C PRO A 108 -15.75 -4.87 -12.14
N GLU A 109 -16.00 -4.28 -13.31
CA GLU A 109 -15.37 -4.71 -14.56
C GLU A 109 -13.88 -4.35 -14.65
N LEU A 110 -13.40 -3.40 -13.84
CA LEU A 110 -12.03 -2.88 -13.87
C LEU A 110 -11.19 -3.34 -12.69
N VAL A 111 -11.79 -3.55 -11.52
CA VAL A 111 -11.06 -3.86 -10.29
C VAL A 111 -10.35 -5.21 -10.36
N MET A 112 -9.19 -5.31 -9.71
CA MET A 112 -8.47 -6.58 -9.56
C MET A 112 -9.30 -7.61 -8.77
N PRO A 113 -9.18 -8.91 -9.08
CA PRO A 113 -9.80 -9.97 -8.30
C PRO A 113 -9.26 -10.01 -6.85
N GLU A 114 -10.01 -10.59 -5.93
CA GLU A 114 -9.61 -10.67 -4.52
C GLU A 114 -8.27 -11.38 -4.33
N SER A 115 -7.98 -12.40 -5.15
CA SER A 115 -6.72 -13.12 -5.12
C SER A 115 -5.47 -12.29 -5.44
N GLN A 116 -5.64 -11.04 -5.84
CA GLN A 116 -4.58 -10.08 -6.12
C GLN A 116 -4.54 -8.93 -5.07
N ARG A 117 -5.35 -9.02 -4.01
CA ARG A 117 -5.43 -8.08 -2.90
C ARG A 117 -4.81 -8.75 -1.68
N HIS A 118 -3.48 -8.68 -1.59
CA HIS A 118 -2.73 -9.37 -0.55
C HIS A 118 -2.68 -8.54 0.73
N PHE A 119 -2.98 -9.18 1.84
CA PHE A 119 -2.83 -8.63 3.19
C PHE A 119 -1.92 -9.55 3.98
N PRO A 120 -1.04 -9.01 4.85
CA PRO A 120 -0.18 -9.85 5.67
C PRO A 120 -1.02 -10.70 6.64
N GLU A 121 -0.59 -11.94 6.82
CA GLU A 121 -1.19 -12.88 7.76
C GLU A 121 -0.09 -13.44 8.68
N PRO A 122 -0.34 -13.59 9.99
CA PRO A 122 0.64 -14.11 10.93
C PRO A 122 1.19 -15.47 10.52
N GLY A 123 2.51 -15.63 10.58
CA GLY A 123 3.19 -16.88 10.25
C GLY A 123 3.26 -17.21 8.76
N LYS A 124 2.90 -16.28 7.88
CA LYS A 124 2.97 -16.43 6.42
C LYS A 124 3.91 -15.43 5.73
N GLU A 125 4.83 -14.86 6.49
CA GLU A 125 5.74 -13.81 6.01
C GLU A 125 6.60 -14.32 4.83
N GLU A 126 7.14 -15.54 4.94
CA GLU A 126 7.94 -16.15 3.87
C GLU A 126 7.10 -16.43 2.61
N GLU A 127 5.82 -16.79 2.76
CA GLU A 127 4.91 -16.99 1.63
C GLU A 127 4.60 -15.66 0.94
N TYR A 128 4.48 -14.59 1.72
CA TYR A 128 4.22 -13.25 1.23
C TYR A 128 5.37 -12.74 0.36
N ASP A 129 6.60 -12.87 0.84
CA ASP A 129 7.82 -12.53 0.09
C ASP A 129 7.95 -13.38 -1.17
N LYS A 130 7.69 -14.68 -1.07
CA LYS A 130 7.75 -15.60 -2.20
C LYS A 130 6.75 -15.25 -3.30
N MET A 131 5.53 -14.85 -2.95
CA MET A 131 4.53 -14.40 -3.94
C MET A 131 5.04 -13.18 -4.72
N ILE A 132 5.70 -12.24 -4.05
CA ILE A 132 6.31 -11.06 -4.70
C ILE A 132 7.42 -11.49 -5.65
N GLU A 133 8.29 -12.40 -5.23
CA GLU A 133 9.38 -12.92 -6.07
C GLU A 133 8.85 -13.66 -7.30
N GLU A 134 7.85 -14.51 -7.15
CA GLU A 134 7.23 -15.25 -8.26
C GLU A 134 6.56 -14.34 -9.29
N LEU A 135 6.09 -13.16 -8.88
CA LEU A 135 5.56 -12.12 -9.77
C LEU A 135 6.63 -11.27 -10.44
N GLY A 136 7.90 -11.45 -10.10
CA GLY A 136 9.03 -10.73 -10.68
C GLY A 136 9.55 -9.56 -9.86
N GLY A 137 9.12 -9.44 -8.61
CA GLY A 137 9.51 -8.37 -7.69
C GLY A 137 8.54 -7.19 -7.66
N VAL A 138 8.88 -6.16 -6.90
CA VAL A 138 8.07 -4.96 -6.69
C VAL A 138 8.37 -3.89 -7.74
N ASP A 139 7.34 -3.39 -8.40
CA ASP A 139 7.45 -2.29 -9.37
C ASP A 139 7.39 -0.91 -8.70
N LEU A 140 6.58 -0.79 -7.64
CA LEU A 140 6.39 0.44 -6.89
C LEU A 140 6.09 0.12 -5.42
N CYS A 141 6.86 0.72 -4.53
CA CYS A 141 6.57 0.75 -3.10
C CYS A 141 6.18 2.17 -2.70
N LEU A 142 4.98 2.33 -2.16
CA LEU A 142 4.51 3.57 -1.57
C LEU A 142 4.61 3.45 -0.05
N GLY A 143 4.99 4.51 0.62
CA GLY A 143 5.07 4.53 2.08
C GLY A 143 4.76 5.90 2.64
N GLY A 144 4.26 5.94 3.87
CA GLY A 144 4.17 7.12 4.69
C GLY A 144 5.38 7.21 5.63
N LEU A 145 5.67 8.42 6.07
CA LEU A 145 6.60 8.65 7.17
C LEU A 145 5.76 9.02 8.40
N GLY A 146 5.82 8.20 9.43
CA GLY A 146 5.06 8.43 10.65
C GLY A 146 5.56 9.61 11.46
N ILE A 147 4.81 9.99 12.51
CA ILE A 147 5.07 11.18 13.32
C ILE A 147 6.43 11.14 14.05
N ASN A 148 6.89 9.96 14.44
CA ASN A 148 8.20 9.72 15.07
C ASN A 148 9.27 9.28 14.08
N GLY A 149 8.98 9.30 12.76
CA GLY A 149 9.90 8.90 11.71
C GLY A 149 9.84 7.43 11.33
N HIS A 150 8.91 6.66 11.86
CA HIS A 150 8.74 5.25 11.47
C HIS A 150 8.30 5.08 10.02
N VAL A 151 8.66 3.95 9.43
CA VAL A 151 8.17 3.48 8.12
C VAL A 151 7.50 2.12 8.34
N ALA A 152 6.29 1.95 7.86
CA ALA A 152 5.40 0.85 8.22
C ALA A 152 5.19 0.81 9.75
N PHE A 153 5.03 -0.35 10.35
CA PHE A 153 4.99 -0.48 11.82
C PHE A 153 6.37 -0.69 12.47
N ASN A 154 7.46 -0.25 11.80
CA ASN A 154 8.81 -0.31 12.37
C ASN A 154 9.04 0.91 13.28
N GLU A 155 8.58 0.81 14.50
CA GLU A 155 8.77 1.82 15.54
C GLU A 155 10.19 1.76 16.10
N ALA A 156 10.73 2.93 16.46
CA ALA A 156 11.95 2.95 17.26
C ALA A 156 11.61 2.49 18.68
N ALA A 157 12.46 1.62 19.28
CA ALA A 157 12.32 1.26 20.67
C ALA A 157 12.39 2.52 21.55
N GLU A 158 11.47 2.66 22.50
CA GLU A 158 11.57 3.70 23.52
C GLU A 158 12.65 3.29 24.55
N ASP A 159 13.38 4.28 25.08
CA ASP A 159 14.54 4.05 25.99
C ASP A 159 14.20 3.24 27.28
N ASP A 160 12.90 3.07 27.59
CA ASP A 160 12.39 2.34 28.74
C ASP A 160 11.76 0.97 28.38
N ASP A 161 11.75 0.57 27.11
CA ASP A 161 11.27 -0.76 26.73
C ASP A 161 12.32 -1.81 27.10
N ASP A 162 11.98 -2.67 28.06
CA ASP A 162 12.71 -3.90 28.32
C ASP A 162 12.86 -4.65 26.99
N ASP A 163 14.06 -5.18 26.72
CA ASP A 163 14.50 -5.84 25.48
C ASP A 163 13.59 -6.98 24.95
N ASP A 164 12.46 -7.26 25.61
CA ASP A 164 11.51 -8.32 25.26
C ASP A 164 10.23 -7.85 24.53
N ALA A 165 10.03 -6.55 24.35
CA ALA A 165 8.88 -6.04 23.59
C ALA A 165 9.21 -5.94 22.08
N GLU A 166 9.45 -7.08 21.44
CA GLU A 166 9.40 -7.15 19.98
C GLU A 166 7.96 -6.88 19.51
N LEU A 167 7.63 -5.61 19.30
CA LEU A 167 6.54 -5.23 18.41
C LEU A 167 6.95 -5.65 17.01
N ARG A 168 6.62 -6.86 16.63
CA ARG A 168 6.75 -7.34 15.26
C ARG A 168 5.62 -6.73 14.45
N ALA A 169 5.96 -5.76 13.60
CA ALA A 169 5.14 -5.49 12.43
C ALA A 169 5.16 -6.74 11.53
N LEU A 170 4.02 -7.17 11.09
CA LEU A 170 3.87 -8.13 10.00
C LEU A 170 3.95 -7.41 8.68
#